data_178164d4a15cefb1ecbdaf674c8f5390
#
_entry.id   178164d4a15cefb1ecbdaf674c8f5390
#
_cell.length_a   1.000
_cell.length_b   1.000
_cell.length_c   1.000
_cell.angle_alpha   90.00
_cell.angle_beta   90.00
_cell.angle_gamma   90.00
#
_symmetry.space_group_name_H-M   'P 1'
#
loop_
_entity.id
_entity.type
_entity.pdbx_description
1 polymer ?
#
loop_
_entity_poly.entity_id
_entity_poly.type
_entity_poly.pdbx_seq_one_letter_code
_entity_poly.pdbx_strand_id
1 'polypeptide(L)'
;MTIFQAEEYDFQKARRRKIIITVVVVVILILGGLAWSMRNWPEERVVDHFMTALQQKDYKSAYGLWIADKDWQQHPQQHSQYPFADFYRDWGPSGDWGVVQSFHIDGSTVPSDSYNSGNGVVVAVTINGRKEQAGIWVTKKDHTMSFSPFDVVR
;
A
#
# COMPACT_ATOMS: atom_id res chain seq x y z
N MET A 1 5.04 -53.36 48.89
CA MET A 1 3.85 -53.06 48.07
C MET A 1 3.85 -51.55 47.81
N THR A 2 4.28 -51.14 46.67
CA THR A 2 4.27 -49.69 46.26
C THR A 2 2.89 -49.38 45.67
N ILE A 3 2.13 -48.62 46.42
CA ILE A 3 0.82 -48.14 45.96
C ILE A 3 1.10 -47.03 44.94
N PHE A 4 0.84 -47.30 43.67
CA PHE A 4 0.81 -46.29 42.63
C PHE A 4 -0.34 -45.32 42.99
N GLN A 5 -0.01 -44.13 43.49
CA GLN A 5 -0.96 -43.03 43.53
C GLN A 5 -1.21 -42.59 42.09
N ALA A 6 -2.33 -43.01 41.52
CA ALA A 6 -2.81 -42.42 40.25
C ALA A 6 -3.12 -40.95 40.53
N GLU A 7 -2.35 -40.07 39.93
CA GLU A 7 -2.64 -38.62 39.95
C GLU A 7 -4.05 -38.41 39.37
N GLU A 8 -4.92 -37.90 40.21
CA GLU A 8 -6.30 -37.61 39.81
C GLU A 8 -6.27 -36.57 38.65
N TYR A 9 -6.65 -37.00 37.45
CA TYR A 9 -6.64 -36.16 36.28
C TYR A 9 -7.64 -35.02 36.39
N ASP A 10 -7.15 -33.80 36.63
CA ASP A 10 -7.98 -32.61 36.81
C ASP A 10 -8.55 -32.14 35.45
N PHE A 11 -9.73 -32.65 35.10
CA PHE A 11 -10.48 -32.34 33.90
C PHE A 11 -10.76 -30.84 33.73
N GLN A 12 -10.90 -30.09 34.83
CA GLN A 12 -11.15 -28.65 34.78
C GLN A 12 -9.88 -27.89 34.33
N LYS A 13 -8.75 -28.31 34.84
CA LYS A 13 -7.44 -27.74 34.49
C LYS A 13 -7.09 -28.00 33.00
N ALA A 14 -7.36 -29.22 32.55
CA ALA A 14 -7.19 -29.61 31.15
C ALA A 14 -8.14 -28.84 30.22
N ARG A 15 -9.38 -28.64 30.60
CA ARG A 15 -10.36 -27.85 29.85
C ARG A 15 -9.95 -26.36 29.75
N ARG A 16 -9.55 -25.75 30.87
CA ARG A 16 -9.05 -24.37 30.91
C ARG A 16 -7.81 -24.19 29.99
N ARG A 17 -6.86 -25.14 30.07
CA ARG A 17 -5.67 -25.11 29.21
C ARG A 17 -6.03 -25.19 27.72
N LYS A 18 -6.97 -26.05 27.32
CA LYS A 18 -7.45 -26.13 25.93
C LYS A 18 -8.10 -24.82 25.49
N ILE A 19 -8.95 -24.21 26.32
CA ILE A 19 -9.59 -22.93 26.01
C ILE A 19 -8.54 -21.83 25.80
N ILE A 20 -7.56 -21.73 26.71
CA ILE A 20 -6.49 -20.73 26.60
C ILE A 20 -5.69 -20.92 25.29
N ILE A 21 -5.30 -22.15 24.97
CA ILE A 21 -4.58 -22.46 23.74
C ILE A 21 -5.42 -22.07 22.52
N THR A 22 -6.72 -22.41 22.50
CA THR A 22 -7.62 -22.06 21.39
C THR A 22 -7.73 -20.55 21.23
N VAL A 23 -7.90 -19.81 22.31
CA VAL A 23 -7.97 -18.33 22.28
C VAL A 23 -6.67 -17.73 21.74
N VAL A 24 -5.52 -18.21 22.23
CA VAL A 24 -4.20 -17.74 21.76
C VAL A 24 -4.03 -18.01 20.27
N VAL A 25 -4.38 -19.19 19.78
CA VAL A 25 -4.31 -19.53 18.35
C VAL A 25 -5.20 -18.62 17.53
N VAL A 26 -6.45 -18.38 17.96
CA VAL A 26 -7.37 -17.48 17.27
C VAL A 26 -6.82 -16.04 17.22
N VAL A 27 -6.28 -15.55 18.33
CA VAL A 27 -5.66 -14.21 18.37
C VAL A 27 -4.47 -14.11 17.40
N ILE A 28 -3.61 -15.13 17.37
CA ILE A 28 -2.46 -15.17 16.45
C ILE A 28 -2.95 -15.16 14.99
N LEU A 29 -3.99 -15.91 14.66
CA LEU A 29 -4.56 -15.95 13.30
C LEU A 29 -5.16 -14.60 12.90
N ILE A 30 -5.87 -13.94 13.82
CA ILE A 30 -6.44 -12.60 13.59
C ILE A 30 -5.31 -11.57 13.38
N LEU A 31 -4.31 -11.54 14.27
CA LEU A 31 -3.19 -10.61 14.16
C LEU A 31 -2.36 -10.87 12.89
N GLY A 32 -2.13 -12.14 12.54
CA GLY A 32 -1.47 -12.51 11.30
C GLY A 32 -2.24 -12.08 10.05
N GLY A 33 -3.57 -12.26 10.04
CA GLY A 33 -4.43 -11.82 8.97
C GLY A 33 -4.45 -10.29 8.81
N LEU A 34 -4.51 -9.54 9.93
CA LEU A 34 -4.42 -8.08 9.91
C LEU A 34 -3.06 -7.60 9.40
N ALA A 35 -1.95 -8.17 9.89
CA ALA A 35 -0.61 -7.82 9.43
C ALA A 35 -0.43 -8.09 7.93
N TRP A 36 -1.00 -9.18 7.42
CA TRP A 36 -1.00 -9.50 6.00
C TRP A 36 -1.81 -8.48 5.19
N SER A 37 -2.99 -8.12 5.64
CA SER A 37 -3.88 -7.14 4.99
C SER A 37 -3.25 -5.75 4.93
N MET A 38 -2.47 -5.35 5.94
CA MET A 38 -1.83 -4.04 6.04
C MET A 38 -0.42 -3.99 5.42
N ARG A 39 0.00 -5.06 4.75
CA ARG A 39 1.38 -5.17 4.22
C ARG A 39 1.76 -4.07 3.23
N ASN A 40 0.83 -3.63 2.40
CA ASN A 40 1.04 -2.61 1.39
C ASN A 40 0.49 -1.23 1.81
N TRP A 41 0.08 -1.09 3.07
CA TRP A 41 -0.47 0.16 3.60
C TRP A 41 0.47 1.37 3.48
N PRO A 42 1.82 1.24 3.66
CA PRO A 42 2.73 2.35 3.47
C PRO A 42 2.68 2.92 2.05
N GLU A 43 2.66 2.06 1.03
CA GLU A 43 2.63 2.44 -0.38
C GLU A 43 1.29 3.09 -0.75
N GLU A 44 0.17 2.54 -0.28
CA GLU A 44 -1.16 3.13 -0.46
C GLU A 44 -1.24 4.53 0.17
N ARG A 45 -0.63 4.72 1.34
CA ARG A 45 -0.60 6.01 2.02
C ARG A 45 0.21 7.07 1.28
N VAL A 46 1.30 6.69 0.63
CA VAL A 46 2.06 7.60 -0.22
C VAL A 46 1.22 8.07 -1.40
N VAL A 47 0.48 7.14 -2.03
CA VAL A 47 -0.45 7.48 -3.11
C VAL A 47 -1.62 8.33 -2.61
N ASP A 48 -2.14 8.08 -1.41
CA ASP A 48 -3.17 8.92 -0.79
C ASP A 48 -2.71 10.38 -0.62
N HIS A 49 -1.49 10.58 -0.11
CA HIS A 49 -0.91 11.92 0.02
C HIS A 49 -0.70 12.59 -1.34
N PHE A 50 -0.25 11.83 -2.35
CA PHE A 50 -0.08 12.31 -3.70
C PHE A 50 -1.41 12.77 -4.32
N MET A 51 -2.44 11.92 -4.24
CA MET A 51 -3.77 12.23 -4.74
C MET A 51 -4.42 13.40 -4.00
N THR A 52 -4.19 13.49 -2.69
CA THR A 52 -4.64 14.64 -1.88
C THR A 52 -3.98 15.94 -2.34
N ALA A 53 -2.68 15.93 -2.63
CA ALA A 53 -1.99 17.12 -3.16
C ALA A 53 -2.54 17.53 -4.53
N LEU A 54 -2.83 16.57 -5.43
CA LEU A 54 -3.49 16.85 -6.72
C LEU A 54 -4.90 17.43 -6.54
N GLN A 55 -5.68 16.90 -5.60
CA GLN A 55 -7.02 17.40 -5.28
C GLN A 55 -6.97 18.84 -4.76
N GLN A 56 -5.95 19.17 -3.97
CA GLN A 56 -5.69 20.53 -3.49
C GLN A 56 -5.06 21.44 -4.56
N LYS A 57 -4.79 20.92 -5.76
CA LYS A 57 -4.09 21.61 -6.85
C LYS A 57 -2.66 22.03 -6.48
N ASP A 58 -2.08 21.40 -5.48
CA ASP A 58 -0.67 21.59 -5.12
C ASP A 58 0.22 20.66 -5.93
N TYR A 59 0.34 20.99 -7.22
CA TYR A 59 1.12 20.20 -8.17
C TYR A 59 2.62 20.14 -7.84
N LYS A 60 3.13 21.14 -7.11
CA LYS A 60 4.55 21.14 -6.72
C LYS A 60 4.84 20.11 -5.64
N SER A 61 3.99 20.07 -4.62
CA SER A 61 4.09 19.04 -3.57
C SER A 61 3.78 17.65 -4.14
N ALA A 62 2.79 17.54 -5.02
CA ALA A 62 2.47 16.29 -5.71
C ALA A 62 3.68 15.76 -6.50
N TYR A 63 4.37 16.63 -7.24
CA TYR A 63 5.58 16.23 -7.95
C TYR A 63 6.70 15.77 -7.02
N GLY A 64 6.93 16.48 -5.92
CA GLY A 64 7.91 16.07 -4.91
C GLY A 64 7.61 14.67 -4.31
N LEU A 65 6.32 14.36 -4.11
CA LEU A 65 5.90 13.01 -3.70
C LEU A 65 6.11 11.99 -4.81
N TRP A 66 5.81 12.34 -6.06
CA TRP A 66 5.96 11.46 -7.22
C TRP A 66 7.41 10.97 -7.41
N ILE A 67 8.36 11.87 -7.27
CA ILE A 67 9.79 11.59 -7.42
C ILE A 67 10.50 11.25 -6.09
N ALA A 68 9.77 11.23 -4.97
CA ALA A 68 10.29 11.03 -3.62
C ALA A 68 11.39 12.04 -3.21
N ASP A 69 11.32 13.26 -3.72
CA ASP A 69 12.24 14.37 -3.40
C ASP A 69 11.46 15.64 -3.05
N LYS A 70 11.41 15.99 -1.77
CA LYS A 70 10.70 17.19 -1.29
C LYS A 70 11.43 18.50 -1.68
N ASP A 71 12.73 18.41 -1.85
CA ASP A 71 13.60 19.54 -2.14
C ASP A 71 14.01 19.62 -3.60
N TRP A 72 13.26 18.96 -4.48
CA TRP A 72 13.52 18.82 -5.91
C TRP A 72 13.84 20.13 -6.64
N GLN A 73 13.29 21.24 -6.15
CA GLN A 73 13.56 22.58 -6.70
C GLN A 73 15.02 23.02 -6.53
N GLN A 74 15.73 22.45 -5.56
CA GLN A 74 17.16 22.69 -5.33
C GLN A 74 18.04 21.78 -6.21
N HIS A 75 17.45 20.69 -6.76
CA HIS A 75 18.17 19.68 -7.55
C HIS A 75 17.52 19.39 -8.92
N PRO A 76 17.13 20.42 -9.71
CA PRO A 76 16.32 20.23 -10.92
C PRO A 76 16.98 19.33 -11.95
N GLN A 77 18.32 19.28 -11.98
CA GLN A 77 19.09 18.45 -12.92
C GLN A 77 18.99 16.94 -12.62
N GLN A 78 18.70 16.56 -11.38
CA GLN A 78 18.60 15.15 -10.99
C GLN A 78 17.34 14.48 -11.57
N HIS A 79 16.33 15.27 -11.92
CA HIS A 79 15.03 14.81 -12.42
C HIS A 79 14.77 15.19 -13.88
N SER A 80 15.86 15.34 -14.67
CA SER A 80 15.79 15.75 -16.08
C SER A 80 15.06 14.75 -16.98
N GLN A 81 14.96 13.47 -16.58
CA GLN A 81 14.25 12.44 -17.36
C GLN A 81 12.73 12.58 -17.28
N TYR A 82 12.20 13.12 -16.18
CA TYR A 82 10.79 13.43 -16.01
C TYR A 82 10.66 14.74 -15.23
N PRO A 83 10.85 15.88 -15.91
CA PRO A 83 10.82 17.19 -15.26
C PRO A 83 9.41 17.60 -14.85
N PHE A 84 9.31 18.58 -13.96
CA PHE A 84 8.02 19.10 -13.49
C PHE A 84 7.06 19.52 -14.62
N ALA A 85 7.58 20.02 -15.74
CA ALA A 85 6.76 20.39 -16.88
C ALA A 85 6.02 19.20 -17.51
N ASP A 86 6.69 18.04 -17.62
CA ASP A 86 6.09 16.80 -18.12
C ASP A 86 5.08 16.24 -17.10
N PHE A 87 5.44 16.25 -15.83
CA PHE A 87 4.51 15.88 -14.76
C PHE A 87 3.24 16.75 -14.78
N TYR A 88 3.39 18.07 -14.92
CA TYR A 88 2.24 18.98 -14.94
C TYR A 88 1.38 18.81 -16.20
N ARG A 89 1.98 18.42 -17.33
CA ARG A 89 1.23 18.03 -18.54
C ARG A 89 0.39 16.78 -18.28
N ASP A 90 0.95 15.79 -17.60
CA ASP A 90 0.31 14.48 -17.42
C ASP A 90 -0.73 14.49 -16.28
N TRP A 91 -0.42 15.15 -15.17
CA TRP A 91 -1.25 15.20 -13.96
C TRP A 91 -1.96 16.52 -13.70
N GLY A 92 -1.67 17.55 -14.49
CA GLY A 92 -2.31 18.86 -14.40
C GLY A 92 -3.71 18.87 -15.02
N PRO A 93 -4.34 20.08 -15.07
CA PRO A 93 -5.71 20.24 -15.57
C PRO A 93 -5.93 19.78 -17.01
N SER A 94 -4.89 19.78 -17.83
CA SER A 94 -4.92 19.37 -19.23
C SER A 94 -4.51 17.90 -19.45
N GLY A 95 -4.15 17.20 -18.40
CA GLY A 95 -3.76 15.80 -18.47
C GLY A 95 -4.96 14.86 -18.61
N ASP A 96 -4.69 13.58 -18.81
CA ASP A 96 -5.71 12.57 -19.08
C ASP A 96 -6.78 12.48 -17.97
N TRP A 97 -6.39 12.70 -16.73
CA TRP A 97 -7.29 12.65 -15.58
C TRP A 97 -8.00 13.98 -15.32
N GLY A 98 -7.52 15.09 -15.89
CA GLY A 98 -8.02 16.43 -15.65
C GLY A 98 -7.80 16.88 -14.20
N VAL A 99 -8.61 17.84 -13.74
CA VAL A 99 -8.57 18.26 -12.33
C VAL A 99 -9.12 17.16 -11.45
N VAL A 100 -8.32 16.70 -10.49
CA VAL A 100 -8.76 15.73 -9.49
C VAL A 100 -9.71 16.41 -8.51
N GLN A 101 -10.98 16.01 -8.54
CA GLN A 101 -12.02 16.50 -7.63
C GLN A 101 -12.28 15.49 -6.52
N SER A 102 -12.21 14.20 -6.84
CA SER A 102 -12.37 13.10 -5.90
C SER A 102 -11.50 11.93 -6.33
N PHE A 103 -11.08 11.13 -5.38
CA PHE A 103 -10.39 9.89 -5.65
C PHE A 103 -10.76 8.83 -4.61
N HIS A 104 -10.54 7.58 -4.97
CA HIS A 104 -10.67 6.43 -4.09
C HIS A 104 -9.54 5.43 -4.39
N ILE A 105 -8.85 4.96 -3.37
CA ILE A 105 -7.87 3.90 -3.50
C ILE A 105 -8.63 2.58 -3.46
N ASP A 106 -8.61 1.86 -4.59
CA ASP A 106 -9.36 0.60 -4.74
C ASP A 106 -8.60 -0.59 -4.16
N GLY A 107 -7.30 -0.42 -3.96
CA GLY A 107 -6.42 -1.42 -3.38
C GLY A 107 -5.05 -1.45 -4.03
N SER A 108 -4.24 -2.42 -3.62
CA SER A 108 -2.87 -2.57 -4.10
C SER A 108 -2.56 -4.02 -4.45
N THR A 109 -1.76 -4.21 -5.49
CA THR A 109 -1.35 -5.53 -5.98
C THR A 109 0.16 -5.58 -6.14
N VAL A 110 0.78 -6.66 -5.67
CA VAL A 110 2.17 -6.98 -5.97
C VAL A 110 2.19 -7.80 -7.25
N PRO A 111 2.83 -7.34 -8.33
CA PRO A 111 2.95 -8.11 -9.55
C PRO A 111 3.58 -9.47 -9.33
N SER A 112 3.09 -10.49 -10.03
CA SER A 112 3.54 -11.87 -9.88
C SER A 112 4.72 -12.21 -10.80
N ASP A 113 5.15 -11.29 -11.66
CA ASP A 113 6.29 -11.50 -12.53
C ASP A 113 7.60 -11.55 -11.72
N SER A 114 8.49 -12.46 -12.10
CA SER A 114 9.73 -12.73 -11.37
C SER A 114 10.70 -11.54 -11.30
N TYR A 115 10.56 -10.57 -12.21
CA TYR A 115 11.42 -9.40 -12.29
C TYR A 115 11.01 -8.29 -11.31
N ASN A 116 9.72 -8.07 -11.12
CA ASN A 116 9.19 -6.97 -10.32
C ASN A 116 8.63 -7.43 -8.96
N SER A 117 8.49 -8.75 -8.74
CA SER A 117 7.94 -9.26 -7.50
C SER A 117 8.81 -8.85 -6.30
N GLY A 118 8.24 -8.06 -5.40
CA GLY A 118 8.93 -7.59 -4.20
C GLY A 118 9.56 -6.19 -4.31
N ASN A 119 9.78 -5.64 -5.50
CA ASN A 119 10.39 -4.32 -5.68
C ASN A 119 9.42 -3.15 -5.54
N GLY A 120 8.15 -3.39 -5.78
CA GLY A 120 7.12 -2.35 -5.71
C GLY A 120 5.71 -2.92 -5.67
N VAL A 121 4.76 -2.03 -5.69
CA VAL A 121 3.33 -2.30 -5.59
C VAL A 121 2.60 -1.44 -6.63
N VAL A 122 1.62 -2.00 -7.31
CA VAL A 122 0.67 -1.23 -8.12
C VAL A 122 -0.50 -0.86 -7.23
N VAL A 123 -0.73 0.43 -7.07
CA VAL A 123 -1.91 0.96 -6.37
C VAL A 123 -2.93 1.39 -7.41
N ALA A 124 -4.13 0.83 -7.33
CA ALA A 124 -5.25 1.17 -8.19
C ALA A 124 -6.04 2.33 -7.58
N VAL A 125 -6.29 3.37 -8.36
CA VAL A 125 -7.01 4.56 -7.92
C VAL A 125 -8.12 4.91 -8.90
N THR A 126 -9.35 4.98 -8.42
CA THR A 126 -10.48 5.55 -9.16
C THR A 126 -10.48 7.06 -8.98
N ILE A 127 -10.36 7.81 -10.09
CA ILE A 127 -10.31 9.27 -10.10
C ILE A 127 -11.61 9.82 -10.69
N ASN A 128 -12.21 10.79 -10.01
CA ASN A 128 -13.44 11.48 -10.44
C ASN A 128 -14.60 10.52 -10.76
N GLY A 129 -14.64 9.35 -10.14
CA GLY A 129 -15.66 8.32 -10.38
C GLY A 129 -15.63 7.70 -11.78
N ARG A 130 -14.52 7.82 -12.51
CA ARG A 130 -14.36 7.18 -13.81
C ARG A 130 -14.32 5.65 -13.67
N LYS A 131 -14.72 4.94 -14.74
CA LYS A 131 -14.63 3.47 -14.79
C LYS A 131 -13.17 2.99 -14.91
N GLU A 132 -12.34 3.79 -15.59
CA GLU A 132 -10.91 3.53 -15.70
C GLU A 132 -10.22 3.87 -14.39
N GLN A 133 -9.32 2.99 -13.99
CA GLN A 133 -8.50 3.17 -12.80
C GLN A 133 -7.10 3.62 -13.21
N ALA A 134 -6.55 4.58 -12.48
CA ALA A 134 -5.14 4.92 -12.60
C ALA A 134 -4.31 3.86 -11.86
N GLY A 135 -3.40 3.21 -12.55
CA GLY A 135 -2.41 2.32 -11.95
C GLY A 135 -1.16 3.11 -11.59
N ILE A 136 -0.84 3.24 -10.32
CA ILE A 136 0.36 3.91 -9.85
C ILE A 136 1.32 2.87 -9.30
N TRP A 137 2.49 2.75 -9.91
CA TRP A 137 3.58 1.94 -9.37
C TRP A 137 4.28 2.69 -8.26
N VAL A 138 4.47 2.07 -7.11
CA VAL A 138 5.23 2.61 -5.97
C VAL A 138 6.37 1.67 -5.65
N THR A 139 7.60 2.17 -5.72
CA THR A 139 8.80 1.41 -5.36
C THR A 139 8.90 1.29 -3.83
N LYS A 140 9.06 0.08 -3.31
CA LYS A 140 9.13 -0.16 -1.86
C LYS A 140 10.35 0.44 -1.18
N LYS A 141 11.45 0.61 -1.92
CA LYS A 141 12.73 1.06 -1.37
C LYS A 141 12.71 2.54 -0.96
N ASP A 142 12.14 3.39 -1.81
CA ASP A 142 12.24 4.83 -1.71
C ASP A 142 10.89 5.55 -1.90
N HIS A 143 9.82 4.79 -2.17
CA HIS A 143 8.48 5.28 -2.46
C HIS A 143 8.39 6.18 -3.71
N THR A 144 9.38 6.10 -4.61
CA THR A 144 9.27 6.76 -5.91
C THR A 144 8.09 6.19 -6.68
N MET A 145 7.30 7.05 -7.29
CA MET A 145 6.14 6.66 -8.08
C MET A 145 6.42 6.73 -9.57
N SER A 146 5.73 5.90 -10.32
CA SER A 146 5.69 5.94 -11.78
C SER A 146 4.35 5.42 -12.30
N PHE A 147 4.07 5.62 -13.57
CA PHE A 147 2.94 4.96 -14.22
C PHE A 147 3.13 3.45 -14.18
N SER A 148 2.07 2.72 -13.86
CA SER A 148 2.15 1.26 -13.83
C SER A 148 2.41 0.73 -15.25
N PRO A 149 3.42 -0.14 -15.42
CA PRO A 149 3.60 -0.88 -16.66
C PRO A 149 2.62 -2.04 -16.82
N PHE A 150 1.78 -2.28 -15.80
CA PHE A 150 0.81 -3.34 -15.76
C PHE A 150 -0.60 -2.78 -15.81
N ASP A 151 -1.48 -3.45 -16.56
CA ASP A 151 -2.91 -3.16 -16.52
C ASP A 151 -3.44 -3.41 -15.11
N VAL A 152 -4.26 -2.50 -14.62
CA VAL A 152 -4.98 -2.70 -13.36
C VAL A 152 -6.08 -3.71 -13.65
N VAL A 153 -5.80 -4.98 -13.37
CA VAL A 153 -6.77 -6.06 -13.55
C VAL A 153 -7.76 -6.00 -12.39
N ARG A 154 -9.05 -5.88 -12.74
CA ARG A 154 -10.18 -6.06 -11.83
C ARG A 154 -10.35 -7.51 -11.42
#